data_61956d54c31b72bf69f1615d53986055
#
_entry.id   61956d54c31b72bf69f1615d53986055
#
_cell.length_a   1.000
_cell.length_b   1.000
_cell.length_c   1.000
_cell.angle_alpha   90.00
_cell.angle_beta   90.00
_cell.angle_gamma   90.00
#
_symmetry.space_group_name_H-M   'P 1'
#
loop_
_entity.id
_entity.type
_entity.pdbx_description
1 polymer ?
#
loop_
_entity_poly.entity_id
_entity_poly.type
_entity_poly.pdbx_seq_one_letter_code
_entity_poly.pdbx_strand_id
1 'polypeptide(L)'
;MDQAKYFGYSGERVKGLIFCSRIEETRELSRKFNEHGWRTMALSGADSEEERARAIERLTMDVQSEDDDYLDYLITVDIFSEGTDIVEVNQVIMLRPTQSPIVFIQQLGRGLRKAEGKEYVVILDFIGNYKNNFMIPIALSGDRSYNKDNIRRYLREKTDLEKFQV
;
A
#
# COMPACT_ATOMS: atom_id res chain seq x y z
N MET A 1 -8.52 8.62 7.09
CA MET A 1 -7.14 8.91 7.60
C MET A 1 -6.93 8.49 9.06
N ASP A 2 -7.94 8.51 9.92
CA ASP A 2 -7.76 8.11 11.33
C ASP A 2 -7.24 6.68 11.50
N GLN A 3 -7.71 5.74 10.68
CA GLN A 3 -7.19 4.37 10.69
C GLN A 3 -5.72 4.30 10.26
N ALA A 4 -5.30 5.06 9.25
CA ALA A 4 -3.92 5.11 8.81
C ALA A 4 -2.98 5.67 9.90
N LYS A 5 -3.45 6.67 10.67
CA LYS A 5 -2.73 7.19 11.83
C LYS A 5 -2.71 6.20 12.99
N TYR A 6 -3.82 5.50 13.22
CA TYR A 6 -3.95 4.54 14.32
C TYR A 6 -3.03 3.33 14.15
N PHE A 7 -2.98 2.75 12.94
CA PHE A 7 -2.11 1.61 12.66
C PHE A 7 -0.65 2.01 12.43
N GLY A 8 -0.40 3.29 12.17
CA GLY A 8 0.94 3.83 12.03
C GLY A 8 1.69 3.36 10.77
N TYR A 9 2.99 3.43 10.85
CA TYR A 9 3.94 3.02 9.81
C TYR A 9 5.30 2.75 10.46
N SER A 10 6.17 2.03 9.76
CA SER A 10 7.57 1.84 10.16
C SER A 10 8.45 2.95 9.57
N GLY A 11 9.40 3.44 10.35
CA GLY A 11 10.31 4.51 9.95
C GLY A 11 9.90 5.89 10.44
N GLU A 12 10.59 6.93 9.99
CA GLU A 12 10.46 8.30 10.50
C GLU A 12 9.20 9.02 10.00
N ARG A 13 8.77 8.73 8.76
CA ARG A 13 7.58 9.31 8.15
C ARG A 13 6.82 8.29 7.32
N VAL A 14 5.57 8.59 7.01
CA VAL A 14 4.82 7.78 6.08
C VAL A 14 5.36 7.95 4.65
N LYS A 15 5.55 6.83 3.98
CA LYS A 15 5.82 6.73 2.54
C LYS A 15 4.78 5.75 1.99
N GLY A 16 3.61 6.28 1.60
CA GLY A 16 2.41 5.49 1.39
C GLY A 16 1.96 5.38 -0.07
N LEU A 17 1.31 4.26 -0.39
CA LEU A 17 0.58 4.06 -1.64
C LEU A 17 -0.91 3.89 -1.36
N ILE A 18 -1.75 4.53 -2.16
CA ILE A 18 -3.21 4.37 -2.11
C ILE A 18 -3.70 3.90 -3.48
N PHE A 19 -4.35 2.75 -3.51
CA PHE A 19 -4.89 2.17 -4.73
C PHE A 19 -6.41 2.42 -4.82
N CYS A 20 -6.82 3.11 -5.88
CA CYS A 20 -8.21 3.42 -6.19
C CYS A 20 -8.72 2.63 -7.41
N SER A 21 -10.04 2.61 -7.60
CA SER A 21 -10.66 1.93 -8.74
C SER A 21 -10.72 2.79 -10.00
N ARG A 22 -10.73 4.12 -9.86
CA ARG A 22 -10.95 5.07 -10.96
C ARG A 22 -10.00 6.26 -10.86
N ILE A 23 -9.65 6.82 -12.01
CA ILE A 23 -8.77 7.99 -12.11
C ILE A 23 -9.41 9.23 -11.45
N GLU A 24 -10.71 9.41 -11.61
CA GLU A 24 -11.43 10.51 -10.98
C GLU A 24 -11.36 10.43 -9.45
N GLU A 25 -11.46 9.22 -8.90
CA GLU A 25 -11.33 8.97 -7.45
C GLU A 25 -9.93 9.34 -6.94
N THR A 26 -8.86 9.04 -7.71
CA THR A 26 -7.50 9.38 -7.29
C THR A 26 -7.30 10.87 -7.18
N ARG A 27 -7.78 11.63 -8.16
CA ARG A 27 -7.67 13.10 -8.18
C ARG A 27 -8.47 13.76 -7.08
N GLU A 28 -9.71 13.34 -6.91
CA GLU A 28 -10.60 13.88 -5.86
C GLU A 28 -10.07 13.56 -4.47
N LEU A 29 -9.55 12.34 -4.27
CA LEU A 29 -8.98 11.93 -2.99
C LEU A 29 -7.69 12.70 -2.70
N SER A 30 -6.81 12.88 -3.67
CA SER A 30 -5.59 13.68 -3.54
C SER A 30 -5.93 15.12 -3.15
N ARG A 31 -6.89 15.75 -3.83
CA ARG A 31 -7.35 17.09 -3.50
C ARG A 31 -7.81 17.19 -2.03
N LYS A 32 -8.69 16.28 -1.61
CA LYS A 32 -9.21 16.26 -0.22
C LYS A 32 -8.11 16.02 0.80
N PHE A 33 -7.16 15.14 0.52
CA PHE A 33 -6.06 14.88 1.42
C PHE A 33 -5.14 16.10 1.58
N ASN A 34 -4.85 16.77 0.46
CA ASN A 34 -4.04 18.00 0.48
C ASN A 34 -4.75 19.12 1.25
N GLU A 35 -6.08 19.25 1.15
CA GLU A 35 -6.88 20.19 1.95
C GLU A 35 -6.82 19.91 3.47
N HIS A 36 -6.54 18.67 3.85
CA HIS A 36 -6.37 18.24 5.24
C HIS A 36 -4.90 18.18 5.69
N GLY A 37 -4.00 18.81 4.94
CA GLY A 37 -2.59 18.96 5.32
C GLY A 37 -1.71 17.76 4.99
N TRP A 38 -2.21 16.77 4.22
CA TRP A 38 -1.39 15.70 3.67
C TRP A 38 -0.76 16.13 2.35
N ARG A 39 0.43 15.64 2.05
CA ARG A 39 1.13 15.92 0.80
C ARG A 39 0.94 14.73 -0.13
N THR A 40 0.03 14.84 -1.07
CA THR A 40 -0.33 13.72 -1.95
C THR A 40 -0.31 14.10 -3.42
N MET A 41 -0.04 13.13 -4.28
CA MET A 41 -0.12 13.27 -5.72
C MET A 41 -0.89 12.10 -6.31
N ALA A 42 -1.81 12.40 -7.22
CA ALA A 42 -2.54 11.42 -8.01
C ALA A 42 -1.76 11.08 -9.27
N LEU A 43 -1.59 9.78 -9.55
CA LEU A 43 -0.95 9.29 -10.78
C LEU A 43 -1.89 8.35 -11.54
N SER A 44 -1.81 8.41 -12.87
CA SER A 44 -2.58 7.59 -13.78
C SER A 44 -1.72 7.00 -14.90
N GLY A 45 -2.25 6.08 -15.66
CA GLY A 45 -1.55 5.54 -16.84
C GLY A 45 -1.24 6.56 -17.92
N ALA A 46 -1.87 7.76 -17.89
CA ALA A 46 -1.64 8.84 -18.83
C ALA A 46 -0.42 9.72 -18.48
N ASP A 47 0.07 9.63 -17.24
CA ASP A 47 1.22 10.41 -16.81
C ASP A 47 2.51 9.81 -17.39
N SER A 48 3.45 10.66 -17.79
CA SER A 48 4.72 10.26 -18.39
C SER A 48 5.60 9.49 -17.39
N GLU A 49 6.57 8.74 -17.91
CA GLU A 49 7.55 8.06 -17.05
C GLU A 49 8.35 9.04 -16.20
N GLU A 50 8.65 10.23 -16.74
CA GLU A 50 9.37 11.28 -16.01
C GLU A 50 8.54 11.82 -14.83
N GLU A 51 7.25 12.04 -15.03
CA GLU A 51 6.34 12.49 -13.94
C GLU A 51 6.22 11.44 -12.86
N ARG A 52 6.12 10.17 -13.24
CA ARG A 52 6.10 9.05 -12.30
C ARG A 52 7.40 8.95 -11.51
N ALA A 53 8.55 9.05 -12.19
CA ALA A 53 9.86 9.01 -11.56
C ALA A 53 10.02 10.14 -10.54
N ARG A 54 9.66 11.37 -10.90
CA ARG A 54 9.67 12.53 -9.97
C ARG A 54 8.75 12.33 -8.77
N ALA A 55 7.56 11.78 -8.99
CA ALA A 55 6.63 11.52 -7.90
C ALA A 55 7.17 10.47 -6.93
N ILE A 56 7.84 9.44 -7.44
CA ILE A 56 8.50 8.42 -6.62
C ILE A 56 9.67 9.03 -5.84
N GLU A 57 10.51 9.83 -6.48
CA GLU A 57 11.61 10.54 -5.82
C GLU A 57 11.09 11.39 -4.67
N ARG A 58 10.03 12.16 -4.87
CA ARG A 58 9.38 12.95 -3.83
C ARG A 58 8.78 12.11 -2.70
N LEU A 59 8.27 10.91 -3.01
CA LEU A 59 7.77 9.98 -1.99
C LEU A 59 8.91 9.38 -1.17
N THR A 60 10.03 9.03 -1.81
CA THR A 60 11.12 8.27 -1.18
C THR A 60 12.20 9.13 -0.55
N MET A 61 12.30 10.41 -0.92
CA MET A 61 13.33 11.32 -0.46
C MET A 61 13.40 11.40 1.07
N ASP A 62 14.60 11.64 1.57
CA ASP A 62 14.82 11.96 2.98
C ASP A 62 14.50 13.44 3.21
N VAL A 63 13.65 13.70 4.19
CA VAL A 63 13.18 15.03 4.53
C VAL A 63 14.10 15.63 5.57
N GLN A 64 14.71 16.77 5.26
CA GLN A 64 15.58 17.53 6.17
C GLN A 64 14.93 18.82 6.66
N SER A 65 13.90 19.29 5.96
CA SER A 65 13.20 20.53 6.24
C SER A 65 11.71 20.40 5.91
N GLU A 66 10.87 21.18 6.59
CA GLU A 66 9.43 21.28 6.26
C GLU A 66 9.19 21.91 4.87
N ASP A 67 10.18 22.63 4.34
CA ASP A 67 10.13 23.23 3.00
C ASP A 67 10.45 22.25 1.88
N ASP A 68 10.92 21.03 2.20
CA ASP A 68 11.19 20.01 1.21
C ASP A 68 9.91 19.59 0.48
N ASP A 69 10.02 19.37 -0.83
CA ASP A 69 8.89 18.99 -1.70
C ASP A 69 8.61 17.49 -1.67
N TYR A 70 8.45 16.94 -0.47
CA TYR A 70 8.15 15.52 -0.28
C TYR A 70 6.65 15.20 -0.40
N LEU A 71 6.36 13.92 -0.62
CA LEU A 71 5.00 13.37 -0.61
C LEU A 71 4.83 12.36 0.51
N ASP A 72 3.67 12.38 1.16
CA ASP A 72 3.23 11.35 2.11
C ASP A 72 2.63 10.15 1.39
N TYR A 73 1.84 10.41 0.33
CA TYR A 73 1.18 9.35 -0.43
C TYR A 73 1.18 9.63 -1.93
N LEU A 74 1.37 8.56 -2.69
CA LEU A 74 0.95 8.49 -4.08
C LEU A 74 -0.39 7.75 -4.19
N ILE A 75 -1.34 8.34 -4.91
CA ILE A 75 -2.68 7.79 -5.11
C ILE A 75 -2.82 7.38 -6.58
N THR A 76 -3.13 6.11 -6.83
CA THR A 76 -3.01 5.56 -8.18
C THR A 76 -4.08 4.54 -8.53
N VAL A 77 -4.25 4.34 -9.85
CA VAL A 77 -4.98 3.21 -10.45
C VAL A 77 -4.00 2.41 -11.30
N ASP A 78 -3.69 1.18 -10.90
CA ASP A 78 -2.92 0.15 -11.65
C ASP A 78 -1.51 0.51 -12.18
N ILE A 79 -0.94 1.69 -11.90
CA ILE A 79 0.31 2.13 -12.52
C ILE A 79 1.53 1.35 -12.03
N PHE A 80 1.47 0.83 -10.80
CA PHE A 80 2.60 0.11 -10.20
C PHE A 80 2.53 -1.41 -10.42
N SER A 81 1.71 -1.88 -11.36
CA SER A 81 1.62 -3.31 -11.73
C SER A 81 2.83 -3.81 -12.51
N GLU A 82 3.56 -2.92 -13.21
CA GLU A 82 4.74 -3.30 -14.01
C GLU A 82 5.93 -2.36 -13.77
N GLY A 83 7.06 -2.93 -13.37
CA GLY A 83 8.38 -2.28 -13.48
C GLY A 83 8.82 -1.38 -12.33
N THR A 84 7.96 -0.83 -11.49
CA THR A 84 8.36 0.14 -10.47
C THR A 84 8.54 -0.53 -9.10
N ASP A 85 9.76 -0.52 -8.59
CA ASP A 85 10.12 -1.05 -7.27
C ASP A 85 10.32 0.11 -6.30
N ILE A 86 9.40 0.31 -5.36
CA ILE A 86 9.50 1.34 -4.33
C ILE A 86 9.65 0.63 -2.98
N VAL A 87 10.89 0.31 -2.66
CA VAL A 87 11.22 -0.48 -1.46
C VAL A 87 10.94 0.27 -0.15
N GLU A 88 10.94 1.59 -0.19
CA GLU A 88 10.74 2.47 0.98
C GLU A 88 9.29 2.57 1.42
N VAL A 89 8.32 2.10 0.62
CA VAL A 89 6.90 2.13 0.99
C VAL A 89 6.68 1.38 2.30
N ASN A 90 6.11 2.08 3.29
CA ASN A 90 5.84 1.56 4.62
C ASN A 90 4.35 1.49 4.98
N GLN A 91 3.47 2.05 4.12
CA GLN A 91 2.03 1.90 4.28
C GLN A 91 1.34 1.77 2.91
N VAL A 92 0.39 0.84 2.81
CA VAL A 92 -0.42 0.62 1.61
C VAL A 92 -1.90 0.66 1.99
N ILE A 93 -2.67 1.46 1.27
CA ILE A 93 -4.12 1.58 1.46
C ILE A 93 -4.84 1.08 0.20
N MET A 94 -5.68 0.07 0.37
CA MET A 94 -6.45 -0.53 -0.70
C MET A 94 -7.90 -0.01 -0.64
N LEU A 95 -8.28 0.81 -1.62
CA LEU A 95 -9.63 1.32 -1.78
C LEU A 95 -10.35 0.68 -2.98
N ARG A 96 -9.76 -0.32 -3.60
CA ARG A 96 -10.32 -1.07 -4.71
C ARG A 96 -10.36 -2.57 -4.43
N PRO A 97 -11.38 -3.30 -4.96
CA PRO A 97 -11.39 -4.74 -4.92
C PRO A 97 -10.23 -5.31 -5.76
N THR A 98 -9.45 -6.20 -5.17
CA THR A 98 -8.46 -6.97 -5.90
C THR A 98 -9.02 -8.35 -6.22
N GLN A 99 -9.23 -8.65 -7.49
CA GLN A 99 -9.82 -9.93 -7.91
C GLN A 99 -8.80 -11.06 -8.00
N SER A 100 -7.50 -10.73 -8.02
CA SER A 100 -6.42 -11.69 -8.16
C SER A 100 -5.41 -11.58 -7.02
N PRO A 101 -5.16 -12.66 -6.25
CA PRO A 101 -4.11 -12.70 -5.24
C PRO A 101 -2.72 -12.43 -5.82
N ILE A 102 -2.52 -12.83 -7.09
CA ILE A 102 -1.24 -12.63 -7.79
C ILE A 102 -1.00 -11.16 -8.02
N VAL A 103 -2.00 -10.42 -8.49
CA VAL A 103 -1.92 -8.96 -8.68
C VAL A 103 -1.70 -8.27 -7.35
N PHE A 104 -2.41 -8.69 -6.30
CA PHE A 104 -2.24 -8.17 -4.96
C PHE A 104 -0.80 -8.38 -4.44
N ILE A 105 -0.26 -9.60 -4.55
CA ILE A 105 1.12 -9.90 -4.16
C ILE A 105 2.12 -9.13 -5.02
N GLN A 106 1.88 -8.99 -6.32
CA GLN A 106 2.77 -8.24 -7.20
C GLN A 106 2.79 -6.74 -6.86
N GLN A 107 1.64 -6.17 -6.54
CA GLN A 107 1.52 -4.78 -6.10
C GLN A 107 2.16 -4.54 -4.73
N LEU A 108 1.99 -5.47 -3.79
CA LEU A 108 2.57 -5.40 -2.46
C LEU A 108 4.02 -5.90 -2.41
N GLY A 109 4.35 -6.95 -3.15
CA GLY A 109 5.63 -7.65 -3.05
C GLY A 109 6.84 -6.75 -3.35
N ARG A 110 6.62 -5.67 -4.03
CA ARG A 110 7.64 -4.65 -4.30
C ARG A 110 7.87 -3.74 -3.09
N GLY A 111 6.81 -3.36 -2.38
CA GLY A 111 6.90 -2.62 -1.12
C GLY A 111 7.22 -3.50 0.09
N LEU A 112 7.12 -4.83 0.00
CA LEU A 112 7.44 -5.75 1.10
C LEU A 112 8.94 -6.02 1.25
N ARG A 113 9.79 -5.53 0.36
CA ARG A 113 11.24 -5.68 0.48
C ARG A 113 11.75 -4.88 1.67
N LYS A 114 12.81 -5.40 2.28
CA LYS A 114 13.51 -4.68 3.35
C LYS A 114 14.20 -3.45 2.78
N ALA A 115 14.02 -2.32 3.45
CA ALA A 115 14.76 -1.09 3.21
C ALA A 115 15.35 -0.60 4.53
N GLU A 116 16.39 0.20 4.47
CA GLU A 116 16.98 0.80 5.65
C GLU A 116 15.93 1.65 6.40
N GLY A 117 15.86 1.49 7.71
CA GLY A 117 14.89 2.18 8.56
C GLY A 117 13.45 1.67 8.46
N LYS A 118 13.18 0.62 7.67
CA LYS A 118 11.85 0.01 7.54
C LYS A 118 11.84 -1.42 8.05
N GLU A 119 11.10 -1.68 9.12
CA GLU A 119 10.95 -3.01 9.73
C GLU A 119 9.74 -3.78 9.17
N TYR A 120 8.64 -3.07 8.86
CA TYR A 120 7.39 -3.65 8.37
C TYR A 120 6.64 -2.70 7.43
N VAL A 121 5.63 -3.23 6.75
CA VAL A 121 4.66 -2.46 5.94
C VAL A 121 3.28 -2.67 6.52
N VAL A 122 2.55 -1.59 6.74
CA VAL A 122 1.14 -1.64 7.15
C VAL A 122 0.25 -1.65 5.92
N ILE A 123 -0.65 -2.63 5.86
CA ILE A 123 -1.61 -2.76 4.77
C ILE A 123 -3.02 -2.53 5.33
N LEU A 124 -3.69 -1.50 4.84
CA LEU A 124 -5.07 -1.19 5.19
C LEU A 124 -5.99 -1.52 4.01
N ASP A 125 -6.80 -2.55 4.19
CA ASP A 125 -7.80 -2.95 3.21
C ASP A 125 -9.20 -2.51 3.67
N PHE A 126 -9.76 -1.52 2.99
CA PHE A 126 -11.08 -0.96 3.30
C PHE A 126 -12.22 -1.64 2.56
N ILE A 127 -11.96 -2.71 1.84
CA ILE A 127 -12.95 -3.31 0.96
C ILE A 127 -13.60 -4.51 1.63
N GLY A 128 -14.53 -4.24 2.55
CA GLY A 128 -15.28 -5.23 3.31
C GLY A 128 -16.27 -6.11 2.55
N ASN A 129 -16.40 -5.99 1.22
CA ASN A 129 -17.39 -6.70 0.41
C ASN A 129 -16.80 -7.79 -0.50
N TYR A 130 -15.76 -8.47 -0.05
CA TYR A 130 -15.23 -9.60 -0.81
C TYR A 130 -16.09 -10.85 -0.65
N LYS A 131 -16.62 -11.36 -1.74
CA LYS A 131 -17.06 -12.75 -1.80
C LYS A 131 -15.92 -13.74 -1.53
N ASN A 132 -14.67 -13.27 -1.54
CA ASN A 132 -13.44 -14.05 -1.43
C ASN A 132 -12.43 -13.48 -0.42
N ASN A 133 -12.87 -13.10 0.78
CA ASN A 133 -12.01 -12.55 1.86
C ASN A 133 -10.80 -13.43 2.23
N PHE A 134 -10.85 -14.73 1.87
CA PHE A 134 -9.78 -15.68 2.12
C PHE A 134 -8.58 -15.55 1.15
N MET A 135 -8.69 -14.73 0.09
CA MET A 135 -7.64 -14.60 -0.92
C MET A 135 -6.41 -13.88 -0.39
N ILE A 136 -6.57 -12.88 0.48
CA ILE A 136 -5.46 -12.16 1.10
C ILE A 136 -4.63 -13.07 2.01
N PRO A 137 -5.24 -13.81 2.97
CA PRO A 137 -4.50 -14.82 3.75
C PRO A 137 -3.82 -15.88 2.89
N ILE A 138 -4.43 -16.35 1.80
CA ILE A 138 -3.78 -17.27 0.85
C ILE A 138 -2.52 -16.63 0.26
N ALA A 139 -2.66 -15.41 -0.23
CA ALA A 139 -1.57 -14.69 -0.85
C ALA A 139 -0.38 -14.51 0.11
N LEU A 140 -0.65 -14.19 1.37
CA LEU A 140 0.37 -13.99 2.40
C LEU A 140 0.94 -15.30 2.95
N SER A 141 0.16 -16.38 3.00
CA SER A 141 0.61 -17.69 3.49
C SER A 141 1.47 -18.47 2.50
N GLY A 142 1.42 -18.10 1.21
CA GLY A 142 2.04 -18.87 0.14
C GLY A 142 1.33 -20.21 -0.14
N ASP A 143 0.20 -20.49 0.48
CA ASP A 143 -0.58 -21.70 0.26
C ASP A 143 -1.24 -21.68 -1.11
N ARG A 144 -0.83 -22.61 -1.97
CA ARG A 144 -1.37 -22.78 -3.34
C ARG A 144 -2.54 -23.76 -3.39
N SER A 145 -2.93 -24.36 -2.27
CA SER A 145 -4.01 -25.35 -2.24
C SER A 145 -5.40 -24.74 -2.39
N TYR A 146 -5.53 -23.43 -2.14
CA TYR A 146 -6.81 -22.70 -2.08
C TYR A 146 -7.81 -23.34 -1.09
N ASN A 147 -7.33 -24.12 -0.12
CA ASN A 147 -8.15 -24.80 0.86
C ASN A 147 -8.38 -23.87 2.08
N LYS A 148 -9.65 -23.53 2.31
CA LYS A 148 -10.07 -22.65 3.41
C LYS A 148 -9.66 -23.18 4.79
N ASP A 149 -9.59 -24.49 4.97
CA ASP A 149 -9.26 -25.08 6.26
C ASP A 149 -7.75 -25.02 6.55
N ASN A 150 -6.91 -25.13 5.51
CA ASN A 150 -5.47 -24.89 5.63
C ASN A 150 -5.19 -23.44 6.04
N ILE A 151 -5.91 -22.49 5.45
CA ILE A 151 -5.76 -21.08 5.77
C ILE A 151 -6.22 -20.78 7.19
N ARG A 152 -7.37 -21.33 7.61
CA ARG A 152 -7.88 -21.18 8.99
C ARG A 152 -6.88 -21.74 10.00
N ARG A 153 -6.27 -22.90 9.69
CA ARG A 153 -5.22 -23.50 10.52
C ARG A 153 -4.00 -22.58 10.59
N TYR A 154 -3.49 -22.12 9.46
CA TYR A 154 -2.38 -21.19 9.39
C TYR A 154 -2.62 -19.90 10.20
N LEU A 155 -3.80 -19.31 10.06
CA LEU A 155 -4.18 -18.12 10.81
C LEU A 155 -4.24 -18.40 12.33
N ARG A 156 -4.78 -19.55 12.75
CA ARG A 156 -4.80 -19.96 14.19
C ARG A 156 -3.39 -20.14 14.73
N GLU A 157 -2.55 -20.90 14.04
CA GLU A 157 -1.16 -21.15 14.46
C GLU A 157 -0.35 -19.84 14.56
N LYS A 158 -0.63 -18.87 13.69
CA LYS A 158 -0.01 -17.54 13.76
C LYS A 158 -0.61 -16.65 14.83
N THR A 159 -1.88 -16.82 15.19
CA THR A 159 -2.55 -16.07 16.26
C THR A 159 -2.13 -16.57 17.64
N ASP A 160 -1.79 -17.85 17.77
CA ASP A 160 -1.25 -18.45 18.98
C ASP A 160 0.26 -18.16 19.17
N LEU A 161 0.98 -17.81 18.09
CA LEU A 161 2.34 -17.34 18.10
C LEU A 161 2.36 -15.80 18.01
N GLU A 162 2.18 -15.15 19.14
CA GLU A 162 2.35 -13.71 19.37
C GLU A 162 1.72 -12.79 18.32
N LYS A 163 0.62 -12.14 18.75
CA LYS A 163 0.12 -10.86 18.25
C LYS A 163 0.79 -10.41 16.94
N PHE A 164 0.10 -10.59 15.87
CA PHE A 164 0.46 -9.92 14.62
C PHE A 164 0.78 -8.46 14.92
N GLN A 165 2.02 -8.11 15.05
CA GLN A 165 2.52 -6.82 14.65
C GLN A 165 2.47 -6.82 13.14
N VAL A 166 1.33 -6.44 12.61
CA VAL A 166 1.12 -6.13 11.20
C VAL A 166 1.13 -4.63 11.09
#